data_71b724df676e52fe7414ad6dcdfd25c5
#
_entry.id   71b724df676e52fe7414ad6dcdfd25c5
#
_cell.length_a   1.000
_cell.length_b   1.000
_cell.length_c   1.000
_cell.angle_alpha   90.00
_cell.angle_beta   90.00
_cell.angle_gamma   90.00
#
_symmetry.space_group_name_H-M   'P 1'
#
loop_
_entity.id
_entity.type
_entity.pdbx_description
1 polymer ?
#
loop_
_entity_poly.entity_id
_entity_poly.type
_entity_poly.pdbx_seq_one_letter_code
_entity_poly.pdbx_strand_id
1 'polypeptide(L)'
;MLKKKLLKISRSVIKIFLPLIFKILIKFKINRRVINYLQDRSYISNQKYDFSDIIRKLLKSEKLIALDVGAQGGFNSDNFFSKKYNIFFEPILVEPIKSEAKKLNDNKFVIDNALWSSKVKKNIFILDNRLGSSSMFEPDADKFEMHDININELNNFKVTRTVEVDCDTIDNSLKKLEFKSLDYLKIDTQGSELEILKGIGSYRPQLIKIEAHIYSMYKGVPEWNKLVNYLYEMNYLIIDWKGIGKHKSRIPAEMEMIFIPNFNTKEGEKKIKANQEKFISLLLIFGQLNILKLIMKRLKIHLNGLDKFEDLYFN
;
A
#
# COMPACT_ATOMS: atom_id res chain seq x y z
N MET A 1 -6.12 -1.42 39.00
CA MET A 1 -4.98 -0.60 39.45
C MET A 1 -3.64 -1.28 39.27
N LEU A 2 -3.48 -2.54 39.65
CA LEU A 2 -2.21 -3.32 39.55
C LEU A 2 -1.71 -3.47 38.14
N LYS A 3 -2.58 -3.79 37.16
CA LYS A 3 -2.25 -3.93 35.71
C LYS A 3 -1.67 -2.64 35.10
N LYS A 4 -2.18 -1.47 35.47
CA LYS A 4 -1.64 -0.17 35.02
C LYS A 4 -0.27 0.14 35.66
N LYS A 5 -0.01 -0.27 36.88
CA LYS A 5 1.30 -0.13 37.55
C LYS A 5 2.35 -1.06 36.93
N LEU A 6 2.02 -2.32 36.65
CA LEU A 6 2.90 -3.28 35.96
C LEU A 6 3.26 -2.83 34.53
N LEU A 7 2.29 -2.30 33.77
CA LEU A 7 2.56 -1.73 32.45
C LEU A 7 3.47 -0.48 32.49
N LYS A 8 3.37 0.32 33.53
CA LYS A 8 4.22 1.50 33.71
C LYS A 8 5.65 1.11 34.09
N ILE A 9 5.82 0.09 34.91
CA ILE A 9 7.13 -0.48 35.29
C ILE A 9 7.78 -1.15 34.06
N SER A 10 7.04 -1.95 33.29
CA SER A 10 7.57 -2.59 32.09
C SER A 10 8.03 -1.56 31.05
N ARG A 11 7.28 -0.47 30.85
CA ARG A 11 7.66 0.62 29.94
C ARG A 11 8.90 1.36 30.41
N SER A 12 9.09 1.55 31.73
CA SER A 12 10.28 2.21 32.28
C SER A 12 11.53 1.32 32.16
N VAL A 13 11.39 0.03 32.43
CA VAL A 13 12.46 -0.97 32.26
C VAL A 13 12.87 -1.09 30.79
N ILE A 14 11.90 -1.17 29.88
CA ILE A 14 12.17 -1.21 28.43
C ILE A 14 12.92 0.06 27.98
N LYS A 15 12.53 1.25 28.46
CA LYS A 15 13.21 2.50 28.12
C LYS A 15 14.65 2.56 28.59
N ILE A 16 14.99 1.93 29.73
CA ILE A 16 16.35 1.89 30.27
C ILE A 16 17.22 0.90 29.48
N PHE A 17 16.68 -0.25 29.12
CA PHE A 17 17.44 -1.30 28.43
C PHE A 17 17.46 -1.15 26.90
N LEU A 18 16.49 -0.44 26.31
CA LEU A 18 16.41 -0.24 24.87
C LEU A 18 17.69 0.38 24.26
N PRO A 19 18.30 1.43 24.86
CA PRO A 19 19.56 1.99 24.36
C PRO A 19 20.73 1.01 24.42
N LEU A 20 20.77 0.14 25.43
CA LEU A 20 21.80 -0.88 25.57
C LEU A 20 21.63 -1.97 24.53
N ILE A 21 20.40 -2.42 24.30
CA ILE A 21 20.06 -3.37 23.23
C ILE A 21 20.43 -2.78 21.86
N PHE A 22 20.11 -1.52 21.59
CA PHE A 22 20.50 -0.86 20.36
C PHE A 22 22.01 -0.77 20.18
N LYS A 23 22.77 -0.44 21.23
CA LYS A 23 24.25 -0.45 21.19
C LYS A 23 24.81 -1.84 20.84
N ILE A 24 24.23 -2.89 21.40
CA ILE A 24 24.61 -4.27 21.11
C ILE A 24 24.27 -4.61 19.65
N LEU A 25 23.08 -4.29 19.18
CA LEU A 25 22.65 -4.53 17.80
C LEU A 25 23.53 -3.81 16.79
N ILE A 26 23.91 -2.57 17.06
CA ILE A 26 24.83 -1.78 16.23
C ILE A 26 26.24 -2.38 16.24
N LYS A 27 26.75 -2.77 17.41
CA LYS A 27 28.09 -3.38 17.57
C LYS A 27 28.22 -4.69 16.79
N PHE A 28 27.15 -5.48 16.71
CA PHE A 28 27.12 -6.74 15.98
C PHE A 28 26.69 -6.60 14.51
N LYS A 29 26.59 -5.36 13.97
CA LYS A 29 26.12 -5.10 12.58
C LYS A 29 24.83 -5.83 12.24
N ILE A 30 23.98 -6.07 13.25
CA ILE A 30 22.69 -6.72 13.05
C ILE A 30 21.85 -5.84 12.13
N ASN A 31 21.50 -6.45 11.02
CA ASN A 31 20.95 -5.84 9.84
C ASN A 31 19.80 -4.86 10.17
N ARG A 32 19.81 -3.69 9.56
CA ARG A 32 18.77 -2.67 9.63
C ARG A 32 17.33 -3.22 9.45
N ARG A 33 17.19 -4.37 8.73
CA ARG A 33 15.93 -5.11 8.61
C ARG A 33 15.32 -5.52 9.94
N VAL A 34 16.14 -5.93 10.92
CA VAL A 34 15.65 -6.33 12.26
C VAL A 34 15.18 -5.11 13.05
N ILE A 35 15.86 -3.98 12.91
CA ILE A 35 15.49 -2.73 13.59
C ILE A 35 14.16 -2.20 13.01
N ASN A 36 14.03 -2.19 11.68
CA ASN A 36 12.79 -1.79 11.01
C ASN A 36 11.64 -2.74 11.35
N TYR A 37 11.90 -4.03 11.43
CA TYR A 37 10.95 -5.06 11.89
C TYR A 37 10.43 -4.77 13.29
N LEU A 38 11.30 -4.41 14.22
CA LEU A 38 10.92 -4.09 15.61
C LEU A 38 10.18 -2.75 15.73
N GLN A 39 10.34 -1.84 14.76
CA GLN A 39 9.68 -0.55 14.73
C GLN A 39 8.31 -0.59 14.02
N ASP A 40 8.08 -1.57 13.17
CA ASP A 40 6.83 -1.70 12.42
C ASP A 40 5.73 -2.38 13.26
N ARG A 41 4.95 -1.55 13.94
CA ARG A 41 3.83 -2.03 14.79
C ARG A 41 2.76 -2.79 14.02
N SER A 42 2.51 -2.46 12.77
CA SER A 42 1.50 -3.14 11.95
C SER A 42 1.96 -4.54 11.55
N TYR A 43 3.25 -4.70 11.26
CA TYR A 43 3.83 -6.02 10.99
C TYR A 43 3.71 -6.96 12.20
N ILE A 44 3.98 -6.43 13.41
CA ILE A 44 3.85 -7.20 14.66
C ILE A 44 2.38 -7.59 14.90
N SER A 45 1.42 -6.68 14.66
CA SER A 45 0.00 -6.98 14.82
C SER A 45 -0.49 -8.01 13.80
N ASN A 46 -0.05 -7.91 12.55
CA ASN A 46 -0.42 -8.85 11.49
C ASN A 46 0.14 -10.27 11.70
N GLN A 47 1.29 -10.41 12.38
CA GLN A 47 1.84 -11.72 12.71
C GLN A 47 1.28 -12.30 14.01
N LYS A 48 0.90 -11.45 14.95
CA LYS A 48 0.41 -11.87 16.24
C LYS A 48 -1.00 -12.45 16.21
N TYR A 49 -1.82 -12.00 15.27
CA TYR A 49 -3.22 -12.40 15.19
C TYR A 49 -3.56 -12.93 13.81
N ASP A 50 -4.35 -14.03 13.78
CA ASP A 50 -4.93 -14.57 12.57
C ASP A 50 -6.41 -14.19 12.50
N PHE A 51 -6.75 -13.34 11.55
CA PHE A 51 -8.12 -12.86 11.34
C PHE A 51 -8.87 -13.66 10.27
N SER A 52 -8.29 -14.74 9.73
CA SER A 52 -8.86 -15.49 8.60
C SER A 52 -10.29 -15.96 8.86
N ASP A 53 -10.58 -16.47 10.07
CA ASP A 53 -11.92 -16.96 10.40
C ASP A 53 -12.94 -15.83 10.51
N ILE A 54 -12.53 -14.69 11.04
CA ILE A 54 -13.37 -13.49 11.13
C ILE A 54 -13.66 -12.95 9.74
N ILE A 55 -12.64 -12.80 8.91
CA ILE A 55 -12.79 -12.33 7.53
C ILE A 55 -13.69 -13.27 6.72
N ARG A 56 -13.54 -14.59 6.89
CA ARG A 56 -14.40 -15.58 6.23
C ARG A 56 -15.86 -15.43 6.64
N LYS A 57 -16.14 -15.15 7.91
CA LYS A 57 -17.50 -14.90 8.40
C LYS A 57 -18.08 -13.59 7.86
N LEU A 58 -17.26 -12.52 7.79
CA LEU A 58 -17.68 -11.23 7.26
C LEU A 58 -17.98 -11.30 5.76
N LEU A 59 -17.06 -11.84 4.98
CA LEU A 59 -17.17 -11.91 3.52
C LEU A 59 -18.10 -13.04 3.05
N LYS A 60 -18.36 -14.03 3.91
CA LYS A 60 -19.11 -15.26 3.53
C LYS A 60 -18.40 -15.95 2.36
N SER A 61 -18.96 -15.89 1.16
CA SER A 61 -18.37 -16.41 -0.08
C SER A 61 -17.87 -15.33 -1.03
N GLU A 62 -18.09 -14.05 -0.69
CA GLU A 62 -17.67 -12.93 -1.53
C GLU A 62 -16.15 -12.75 -1.50
N LYS A 63 -15.62 -12.16 -2.57
CA LYS A 63 -14.23 -11.75 -2.68
C LYS A 63 -14.10 -10.22 -2.63
N LEU A 64 -12.97 -9.76 -2.14
CA LEU A 64 -12.54 -8.38 -2.23
C LEU A 64 -11.97 -8.15 -3.64
N ILE A 65 -12.59 -7.30 -4.43
CA ILE A 65 -12.08 -6.93 -5.75
C ILE A 65 -10.89 -6.01 -5.56
N ALA A 66 -9.72 -6.45 -6.03
CA ALA A 66 -8.46 -5.72 -5.88
C ALA A 66 -7.87 -5.36 -7.24
N LEU A 67 -7.49 -4.09 -7.42
CA LEU A 67 -6.69 -3.63 -8.55
C LEU A 67 -5.27 -3.36 -8.06
N ASP A 68 -4.30 -4.11 -8.58
CA ASP A 68 -2.88 -3.97 -8.28
C ASP A 68 -2.17 -3.39 -9.51
N VAL A 69 -1.81 -2.11 -9.44
CA VAL A 69 -1.16 -1.38 -10.55
C VAL A 69 0.34 -1.32 -10.29
N GLY A 70 1.12 -1.81 -11.24
CA GLY A 70 2.53 -2.14 -11.06
C GLY A 70 2.68 -3.51 -10.40
N ALA A 71 2.01 -4.52 -10.99
CA ALA A 71 1.88 -5.86 -10.39
C ALA A 71 3.06 -6.79 -10.74
N GLN A 72 4.26 -6.26 -10.95
CA GLN A 72 5.44 -7.09 -11.18
C GLN A 72 5.61 -8.13 -10.05
N GLY A 73 5.76 -9.39 -10.43
CA GLY A 73 5.88 -10.49 -9.47
C GLY A 73 4.55 -11.01 -8.90
N GLY A 74 3.40 -10.45 -9.32
CA GLY A 74 2.06 -10.90 -8.96
C GLY A 74 1.45 -10.19 -7.74
N PHE A 75 0.21 -10.56 -7.43
CA PHE A 75 -0.56 -9.95 -6.35
C PHE A 75 0.16 -10.04 -4.99
N ASN A 76 0.24 -8.89 -4.32
CA ASN A 76 0.88 -8.78 -3.00
C ASN A 76 2.34 -9.33 -3.00
N SER A 77 3.08 -9.11 -4.10
CA SER A 77 4.48 -9.52 -4.24
C SER A 77 5.40 -8.80 -3.25
N ASP A 78 5.05 -7.58 -2.85
CA ASP A 78 5.73 -6.78 -1.82
C ASP A 78 5.53 -7.30 -0.38
N ASN A 79 4.64 -8.28 -0.19
CA ASN A 79 4.25 -8.85 1.10
C ASN A 79 3.78 -7.79 2.11
N PHE A 80 3.06 -6.77 1.63
CA PHE A 80 2.57 -5.70 2.48
C PHE A 80 1.64 -6.20 3.58
N PHE A 81 0.86 -7.25 3.28
CA PHE A 81 0.11 -8.04 4.24
C PHE A 81 0.40 -9.53 4.06
N SER A 82 0.05 -10.35 5.03
CA SER A 82 0.34 -11.79 5.00
C SER A 82 -0.30 -12.49 3.80
N LYS A 83 0.47 -13.26 3.05
CA LYS A 83 0.00 -14.03 1.87
C LYS A 83 -1.17 -14.97 2.15
N LYS A 84 -1.36 -15.41 3.41
CA LYS A 84 -2.53 -16.22 3.79
C LYS A 84 -3.87 -15.53 3.50
N TYR A 85 -3.88 -14.19 3.44
CA TYR A 85 -5.08 -13.41 3.13
C TYR A 85 -5.34 -13.24 1.63
N ASN A 86 -4.41 -13.63 0.76
CA ASN A 86 -4.61 -13.53 -0.70
C ASN A 86 -5.87 -14.28 -1.15
N ILE A 87 -6.24 -15.36 -0.45
CA ILE A 87 -7.45 -16.16 -0.74
C ILE A 87 -8.75 -15.36 -0.65
N PHE A 88 -8.77 -14.22 0.03
CA PHE A 88 -9.95 -13.37 0.16
C PHE A 88 -10.10 -12.36 -0.97
N PHE A 89 -9.12 -12.28 -1.87
CA PHE A 89 -9.14 -11.34 -2.98
C PHE A 89 -9.45 -12.00 -4.32
N GLU A 90 -10.09 -11.25 -5.20
CA GLU A 90 -10.08 -11.46 -6.65
C GLU A 90 -9.22 -10.35 -7.27
N PRO A 91 -7.94 -10.63 -7.56
CA PRO A 91 -7.01 -9.63 -8.04
C PRO A 91 -7.14 -9.39 -9.53
N ILE A 92 -7.05 -8.12 -9.94
CA ILE A 92 -6.87 -7.63 -11.29
C ILE A 92 -5.47 -7.02 -11.33
N LEU A 93 -4.58 -7.59 -12.13
CA LEU A 93 -3.17 -7.21 -12.19
C LEU A 93 -2.90 -6.33 -13.39
N VAL A 94 -2.21 -5.21 -13.19
CA VAL A 94 -1.84 -4.28 -14.28
C VAL A 94 -0.32 -4.26 -14.39
N GLU A 95 0.18 -4.71 -15.54
CA GLU A 95 1.62 -4.73 -15.84
C GLU A 95 1.85 -4.43 -17.34
N PRO A 96 2.31 -3.24 -17.67
CA PRO A 96 2.48 -2.83 -19.07
C PRO A 96 3.73 -3.39 -19.75
N ILE A 97 4.72 -3.88 -18.98
CA ILE A 97 5.92 -4.48 -19.55
C ILE A 97 5.57 -5.90 -20.00
N LYS A 98 5.44 -6.12 -21.30
CA LYS A 98 4.93 -7.38 -21.89
C LYS A 98 5.66 -8.63 -21.41
N SER A 99 6.97 -8.57 -21.17
CA SER A 99 7.73 -9.71 -20.63
C SER A 99 7.33 -10.05 -19.19
N GLU A 100 6.97 -9.06 -18.40
CA GLU A 100 6.50 -9.24 -17.01
C GLU A 100 5.03 -9.64 -17.00
N ALA A 101 4.19 -9.01 -17.82
CA ALA A 101 2.77 -9.38 -17.96
C ALA A 101 2.59 -10.85 -18.34
N LYS A 102 3.43 -11.40 -19.21
CA LYS A 102 3.39 -12.84 -19.58
C LYS A 102 3.63 -13.78 -18.40
N LYS A 103 4.37 -13.35 -17.39
CA LYS A 103 4.61 -14.16 -16.16
C LYS A 103 3.38 -14.20 -15.25
N LEU A 104 2.39 -13.36 -15.53
CA LEU A 104 1.14 -13.25 -14.77
C LEU A 104 -0.03 -14.02 -15.42
N ASN A 105 0.20 -14.72 -16.53
CA ASN A 105 -0.86 -15.37 -17.33
C ASN A 105 -1.67 -16.44 -16.57
N ASP A 106 -1.15 -16.97 -15.46
CA ASP A 106 -1.90 -17.89 -14.59
C ASP A 106 -2.98 -17.17 -13.74
N ASN A 107 -3.00 -15.84 -13.76
CA ASN A 107 -4.02 -15.06 -13.07
C ASN A 107 -5.23 -14.83 -13.99
N LYS A 108 -6.41 -14.84 -13.40
CA LYS A 108 -7.68 -14.73 -14.12
C LYS A 108 -7.84 -13.38 -14.86
N PHE A 109 -7.35 -12.29 -14.27
CA PHE A 109 -7.47 -10.94 -14.82
C PHE A 109 -6.11 -10.25 -14.86
N VAL A 110 -5.61 -10.05 -16.07
CA VAL A 110 -4.36 -9.31 -16.34
C VAL A 110 -4.65 -8.24 -17.38
N ILE A 111 -4.25 -7.01 -17.09
CA ILE A 111 -4.29 -5.85 -17.98
C ILE A 111 -2.84 -5.57 -18.38
N ASP A 112 -2.51 -5.77 -19.66
CA ASP A 112 -1.18 -5.57 -20.22
C ASP A 112 -0.97 -4.18 -20.84
N ASN A 113 -1.95 -3.30 -20.69
CA ASN A 113 -1.84 -1.87 -20.97
C ASN A 113 -1.45 -1.11 -19.70
N ALA A 114 -0.81 0.04 -19.88
CA ALA A 114 -0.57 0.96 -18.79
C ALA A 114 -1.87 1.70 -18.38
N LEU A 115 -1.88 2.28 -17.19
CA LEU A 115 -2.98 3.14 -16.74
C LEU A 115 -2.53 4.61 -16.66
N TRP A 116 -3.46 5.51 -17.01
CA TRP A 116 -3.26 6.95 -17.01
C TRP A 116 -4.59 7.69 -16.78
N SER A 117 -4.56 9.03 -16.79
CA SER A 117 -5.76 9.88 -16.65
C SER A 117 -6.68 9.85 -17.87
N SER A 118 -6.18 9.41 -19.03
CA SER A 118 -6.91 9.33 -20.30
C SER A 118 -6.29 8.26 -21.20
N LYS A 119 -7.01 7.92 -22.28
CA LYS A 119 -6.50 7.00 -23.30
C LYS A 119 -5.47 7.73 -24.18
N VAL A 120 -4.19 7.41 -23.97
CA VAL A 120 -3.02 8.02 -24.65
C VAL A 120 -1.92 6.97 -24.84
N LYS A 121 -0.92 7.33 -25.65
CA LYS A 121 0.34 6.58 -25.71
C LYS A 121 1.40 7.27 -24.87
N LYS A 122 2.21 6.50 -24.16
CA LYS A 122 3.29 6.97 -23.30
C LYS A 122 4.53 6.10 -23.50
N ASN A 123 5.68 6.68 -23.19
CA ASN A 123 6.93 5.94 -23.14
C ASN A 123 7.17 5.43 -21.72
N ILE A 124 7.62 4.18 -21.60
CA ILE A 124 8.20 3.63 -20.36
C ILE A 124 9.72 3.57 -20.56
N PHE A 125 10.46 4.15 -19.65
CA PHE A 125 11.92 4.05 -19.56
C PHE A 125 12.28 2.77 -18.81
N ILE A 126 12.78 1.78 -19.52
CA ILE A 126 13.06 0.45 -18.96
C ILE A 126 14.47 0.42 -18.38
N LEU A 127 14.55 -0.09 -17.16
CA LEU A 127 15.78 -0.36 -16.42
C LEU A 127 15.95 -1.88 -16.30
N ASP A 128 16.50 -2.56 -17.32
CA ASP A 128 16.55 -4.04 -17.35
C ASP A 128 17.28 -4.64 -16.14
N ASN A 129 18.24 -3.92 -15.56
CA ASN A 129 18.95 -4.35 -14.34
C ASN A 129 18.12 -4.13 -13.05
N ARG A 130 17.03 -3.36 -13.13
CA ARG A 130 16.14 -3.05 -12.01
C ARG A 130 14.72 -2.77 -12.52
N LEU A 131 14.11 -3.76 -13.13
CA LEU A 131 12.80 -3.62 -13.79
C LEU A 131 11.72 -2.97 -12.93
N GLY A 132 11.67 -3.27 -11.63
CA GLY A 132 10.73 -2.66 -10.70
C GLY A 132 10.91 -1.14 -10.47
N SER A 133 11.98 -0.55 -10.99
CA SER A 133 12.20 0.91 -11.01
C SER A 133 12.00 1.51 -12.39
N SER A 134 11.49 0.74 -13.36
CA SER A 134 11.10 1.28 -14.67
C SER A 134 9.88 2.19 -14.50
N SER A 135 9.83 3.30 -15.24
CA SER A 135 8.83 4.35 -15.05
C SER A 135 8.45 5.01 -16.36
N MET A 136 7.31 5.67 -16.40
CA MET A 136 6.94 6.62 -17.45
C MET A 136 7.71 7.95 -17.35
N PHE A 137 8.45 8.14 -16.26
CA PHE A 137 9.30 9.28 -16.01
C PHE A 137 10.76 8.89 -16.11
N GLU A 138 11.56 9.72 -16.79
CA GLU A 138 12.99 9.45 -16.97
C GLU A 138 13.74 9.58 -15.64
N PRO A 139 14.65 8.63 -15.29
CA PRO A 139 15.52 8.79 -14.14
C PRO A 139 16.36 10.07 -14.22
N ASP A 140 16.52 10.76 -13.10
CA ASP A 140 17.25 12.01 -12.96
C ASP A 140 18.59 11.75 -12.26
N ALA A 141 19.65 11.62 -13.05
CA ALA A 141 20.98 11.29 -12.55
C ALA A 141 21.49 12.31 -11.51
N ASP A 142 21.11 13.59 -11.63
CA ASP A 142 21.53 14.65 -10.70
C ASP A 142 20.98 14.44 -9.28
N LYS A 143 19.95 13.61 -9.13
CA LYS A 143 19.34 13.30 -7.84
C LYS A 143 19.87 12.01 -7.19
N PHE A 144 20.60 11.20 -7.92
CA PHE A 144 21.03 9.88 -7.42
C PHE A 144 21.89 9.95 -6.16
N GLU A 145 22.75 10.97 -6.04
CA GLU A 145 23.55 11.15 -4.83
C GLU A 145 22.68 11.35 -3.58
N MET A 146 21.55 12.05 -3.69
CA MET A 146 20.62 12.27 -2.59
C MET A 146 19.90 10.98 -2.16
N HIS A 147 19.73 10.04 -3.09
CA HIS A 147 19.15 8.73 -2.84
C HIS A 147 20.17 7.70 -2.34
N ASP A 148 21.41 8.12 -2.03
CA ASP A 148 22.52 7.26 -1.59
C ASP A 148 22.82 6.13 -2.60
N ILE A 149 22.57 6.40 -3.89
CA ILE A 149 22.91 5.51 -4.99
C ILE A 149 24.39 5.72 -5.28
N ASN A 150 25.19 4.71 -4.98
CA ASN A 150 26.62 4.78 -5.17
C ASN A 150 27.01 4.53 -6.64
N ILE A 151 28.25 4.87 -7.00
CA ILE A 151 28.74 4.76 -8.37
C ILE A 151 28.63 3.33 -8.95
N ASN A 152 28.72 2.30 -8.11
CA ASN A 152 28.62 0.90 -8.53
C ASN A 152 27.16 0.50 -8.83
N GLU A 153 26.20 1.25 -8.31
CA GLU A 153 24.76 1.01 -8.48
C GLU A 153 24.16 1.83 -9.63
N LEU A 154 24.90 2.82 -10.18
CA LEU A 154 24.42 3.70 -11.26
C LEU A 154 23.95 2.90 -12.48
N ASN A 155 24.61 1.79 -12.81
CA ASN A 155 24.20 0.95 -13.93
C ASN A 155 22.83 0.31 -13.75
N ASN A 156 22.35 0.17 -12.51
CA ASN A 156 21.00 -0.37 -12.23
C ASN A 156 19.90 0.63 -12.59
N PHE A 157 20.24 1.92 -12.66
CA PHE A 157 19.31 3.01 -12.97
C PHE A 157 19.51 3.57 -14.39
N LYS A 158 20.37 2.92 -15.19
CA LYS A 158 20.54 3.29 -16.60
C LYS A 158 19.34 2.82 -17.41
N VAL A 159 18.73 3.75 -18.17
CA VAL A 159 17.74 3.41 -19.16
C VAL A 159 18.38 2.55 -20.25
N THR A 160 17.94 1.34 -20.42
CA THR A 160 18.46 0.38 -21.41
C THR A 160 17.67 0.45 -22.71
N ARG A 161 16.37 0.74 -22.61
CA ARG A 161 15.47 0.92 -23.74
C ARG A 161 14.24 1.72 -23.35
N THR A 162 13.60 2.33 -24.32
CA THR A 162 12.32 3.01 -24.18
C THR A 162 11.27 2.26 -24.98
N VAL A 163 10.10 2.02 -24.37
CA VAL A 163 9.00 1.28 -24.98
C VAL A 163 7.75 2.15 -24.96
N GLU A 164 7.17 2.37 -26.13
CA GLU A 164 5.85 3.01 -26.24
C GLU A 164 4.76 2.00 -25.84
N VAL A 165 3.86 2.41 -24.95
CA VAL A 165 2.74 1.60 -24.47
C VAL A 165 1.43 2.36 -24.61
N ASP A 166 0.36 1.62 -24.89
CA ASP A 166 -0.98 2.14 -24.81
C ASP A 166 -1.40 2.30 -23.35
N CYS A 167 -1.98 3.45 -23.03
CA CYS A 167 -2.55 3.74 -21.73
C CYS A 167 -4.07 3.79 -21.82
N ASP A 168 -4.73 3.31 -20.77
CA ASP A 168 -6.18 3.45 -20.59
C ASP A 168 -6.47 4.01 -19.19
N THR A 169 -7.72 4.26 -18.88
CA THR A 169 -8.13 4.69 -17.53
C THR A 169 -8.52 3.48 -16.68
N ILE A 170 -8.46 3.61 -15.35
CA ILE A 170 -9.04 2.61 -14.44
C ILE A 170 -10.50 2.37 -14.79
N ASP A 171 -11.27 3.46 -14.99
CA ASP A 171 -12.69 3.41 -15.30
C ASP A 171 -12.99 2.55 -16.53
N ASN A 172 -12.32 2.82 -17.64
CA ASN A 172 -12.52 2.05 -18.87
C ASN A 172 -12.06 0.60 -18.73
N SER A 173 -10.91 0.37 -18.10
CA SER A 173 -10.35 -0.96 -17.95
C SER A 173 -11.24 -1.88 -17.12
N LEU A 174 -11.75 -1.38 -15.99
CA LEU A 174 -12.65 -2.15 -15.14
C LEU A 174 -14.02 -2.37 -15.80
N LYS A 175 -14.55 -1.39 -16.53
CA LYS A 175 -15.79 -1.54 -17.29
C LYS A 175 -15.68 -2.60 -18.39
N LYS A 176 -14.56 -2.66 -19.10
CA LYS A 176 -14.29 -3.70 -20.11
C LYS A 176 -14.24 -5.11 -19.52
N LEU A 177 -13.81 -5.23 -18.26
CA LEU A 177 -13.78 -6.47 -17.51
C LEU A 177 -15.09 -6.71 -16.73
N GLU A 178 -16.11 -5.87 -16.93
CA GLU A 178 -17.45 -5.95 -16.30
C GLU A 178 -17.45 -5.83 -14.76
N PHE A 179 -16.37 -5.29 -14.17
CA PHE A 179 -16.34 -5.02 -12.73
C PHE A 179 -17.16 -3.78 -12.39
N LYS A 180 -18.14 -3.95 -11.48
CA LYS A 180 -19.04 -2.85 -11.04
C LYS A 180 -18.53 -2.13 -9.78
N SER A 181 -17.60 -2.73 -9.06
CA SER A 181 -17.03 -2.18 -7.83
C SER A 181 -15.55 -2.48 -7.73
N LEU A 182 -14.87 -1.72 -6.91
CA LEU A 182 -13.47 -1.91 -6.54
C LEU A 182 -13.37 -1.73 -5.02
N ASP A 183 -12.81 -2.72 -4.32
CA ASP A 183 -12.72 -2.71 -2.86
C ASP A 183 -11.33 -2.26 -2.38
N TYR A 184 -10.29 -2.68 -3.08
CA TYR A 184 -8.89 -2.35 -2.80
C TYR A 184 -8.16 -1.88 -4.05
N LEU A 185 -7.44 -0.77 -3.95
CA LEU A 185 -6.56 -0.25 -4.99
C LEU A 185 -5.14 -0.12 -4.47
N LYS A 186 -4.17 -0.77 -5.13
CA LYS A 186 -2.74 -0.50 -4.96
C LYS A 186 -2.22 0.20 -6.21
N ILE A 187 -1.41 1.26 -6.02
CA ILE A 187 -0.67 1.92 -7.09
C ILE A 187 0.77 2.07 -6.67
N ASP A 188 1.67 1.52 -7.48
CA ASP A 188 3.10 1.52 -7.29
C ASP A 188 3.75 1.47 -8.69
N THR A 189 3.89 2.64 -9.28
CA THR A 189 4.25 2.81 -10.71
C THR A 189 5.40 3.77 -10.93
N GLN A 190 6.09 4.11 -9.84
CA GLN A 190 7.31 4.92 -9.88
C GLN A 190 7.07 6.32 -10.47
N GLY A 191 5.95 6.99 -10.03
CA GLY A 191 5.66 8.39 -10.32
C GLY A 191 4.36 8.67 -11.06
N SER A 192 3.66 7.65 -11.59
CA SER A 192 2.41 7.85 -12.35
C SER A 192 1.14 7.88 -11.48
N GLU A 193 1.25 7.75 -10.18
CA GLU A 193 0.17 7.50 -9.23
C GLU A 193 -0.95 8.54 -9.32
N LEU A 194 -0.60 9.83 -9.37
CA LEU A 194 -1.59 10.91 -9.47
C LEU A 194 -2.36 10.86 -10.79
N GLU A 195 -1.67 10.59 -11.90
CA GLU A 195 -2.31 10.52 -13.20
C GLU A 195 -3.23 9.30 -13.31
N ILE A 196 -2.83 8.17 -12.73
CA ILE A 196 -3.65 6.96 -12.66
C ILE A 196 -4.91 7.22 -11.82
N LEU A 197 -4.79 7.88 -10.68
CA LEU A 197 -5.93 8.25 -9.84
C LEU A 197 -6.93 9.16 -10.55
N LYS A 198 -6.48 10.10 -11.37
CA LYS A 198 -7.36 10.94 -12.19
C LYS A 198 -8.23 10.12 -13.16
N GLY A 199 -7.75 8.95 -13.57
CA GLY A 199 -8.47 8.00 -14.41
C GLY A 199 -9.43 7.05 -13.69
N ILE A 200 -9.64 7.21 -12.37
CA ILE A 200 -10.43 6.26 -11.56
C ILE A 200 -11.95 6.29 -11.85
N GLY A 201 -12.44 7.36 -12.46
CA GLY A 201 -13.85 7.54 -12.78
C GLY A 201 -14.75 7.53 -11.54
N SER A 202 -15.80 6.71 -11.58
CA SER A 202 -16.77 6.58 -10.48
C SER A 202 -16.36 5.59 -9.39
N TYR A 203 -15.31 4.82 -9.60
CA TYR A 203 -14.86 3.83 -8.60
C TYR A 203 -14.35 4.52 -7.34
N ARG A 204 -14.74 3.98 -6.20
CA ARG A 204 -14.37 4.51 -4.87
C ARG A 204 -13.99 3.34 -3.96
N PRO A 205 -12.74 2.84 -4.03
CA PRO A 205 -12.28 1.72 -3.18
C PRO A 205 -12.51 1.98 -1.69
N GLN A 206 -12.62 0.93 -0.89
CA GLN A 206 -12.69 1.03 0.56
C GLN A 206 -11.31 1.26 1.19
N LEU A 207 -10.24 0.85 0.49
CA LEU A 207 -8.87 1.09 0.88
C LEU A 207 -8.01 1.35 -0.35
N ILE A 208 -7.16 2.38 -0.28
CA ILE A 208 -6.17 2.71 -1.30
C ILE A 208 -4.79 2.66 -0.66
N LYS A 209 -3.88 1.89 -1.25
CA LYS A 209 -2.45 1.88 -0.93
C LYS A 209 -1.69 2.50 -2.08
N ILE A 210 -0.83 3.46 -1.79
CA ILE A 210 -0.01 4.13 -2.81
C ILE A 210 1.43 4.26 -2.31
N GLU A 211 2.39 3.92 -3.17
CA GLU A 211 3.77 4.37 -3.00
C GLU A 211 3.90 5.78 -3.57
N ALA A 212 4.34 6.73 -2.77
CA ALA A 212 4.51 8.10 -3.18
C ALA A 212 5.96 8.56 -3.03
N HIS A 213 6.46 9.26 -4.04
CA HIS A 213 7.80 9.86 -4.00
C HIS A 213 7.77 11.17 -3.24
N ILE A 214 8.41 11.22 -2.08
CA ILE A 214 8.60 12.47 -1.31
C ILE A 214 9.62 13.34 -2.03
N TYR A 215 10.74 12.73 -2.38
CA TYR A 215 11.76 13.33 -3.24
C TYR A 215 12.07 12.34 -4.37
N SER A 216 11.48 12.59 -5.53
CA SER A 216 11.57 11.66 -6.65
C SER A 216 12.96 11.65 -7.28
N MET A 217 13.43 10.44 -7.63
CA MET A 217 14.63 10.25 -8.46
C MET A 217 14.32 10.35 -9.97
N TYR A 218 13.09 10.69 -10.34
CA TYR A 218 12.65 10.83 -11.72
C TYR A 218 12.34 12.28 -12.05
N LYS A 219 12.50 12.67 -13.31
CA LYS A 219 12.20 14.01 -13.84
C LYS A 219 10.70 14.21 -13.97
N GLY A 220 10.17 15.31 -13.45
CA GLY A 220 8.78 15.73 -13.69
C GLY A 220 7.69 14.96 -12.93
N VAL A 221 8.05 14.08 -12.01
CA VAL A 221 7.07 13.41 -11.13
C VAL A 221 6.35 14.46 -10.28
N PRO A 222 5.02 14.42 -10.21
CA PRO A 222 4.25 15.33 -9.35
C PRO A 222 4.64 15.19 -7.89
N GLU A 223 4.67 16.31 -7.17
CA GLU A 223 4.93 16.32 -5.73
C GLU A 223 3.86 15.50 -4.96
N TRP A 224 4.28 14.75 -3.96
CA TRP A 224 3.43 13.87 -3.16
C TRP A 224 2.22 14.58 -2.53
N ASN A 225 2.36 15.85 -2.15
CA ASN A 225 1.28 16.64 -1.56
C ASN A 225 0.12 16.86 -2.55
N LYS A 226 0.39 16.96 -3.86
CA LYS A 226 -0.66 17.04 -4.89
C LYS A 226 -1.51 15.76 -4.93
N LEU A 227 -0.87 14.61 -4.76
CA LEU A 227 -1.55 13.32 -4.68
C LEU A 227 -2.43 13.24 -3.42
N VAL A 228 -1.90 13.65 -2.26
CA VAL A 228 -2.66 13.68 -1.00
C VAL A 228 -3.84 14.63 -1.09
N ASN A 229 -3.63 15.84 -1.63
CA ASN A 229 -4.71 16.83 -1.81
C ASN A 229 -5.80 16.29 -2.74
N TYR A 230 -5.42 15.65 -3.86
CA TYR A 230 -6.38 15.03 -4.77
C TYR A 230 -7.24 13.97 -4.08
N LEU A 231 -6.63 13.11 -3.25
CA LEU A 231 -7.37 12.11 -2.48
C LEU A 231 -8.27 12.74 -1.39
N TYR A 232 -7.85 13.85 -0.78
CA TYR A 232 -8.73 14.59 0.14
C TYR A 232 -9.93 15.22 -0.57
N GLU A 233 -9.75 15.75 -1.77
CA GLU A 233 -10.85 16.24 -2.63
C GLU A 233 -11.80 15.10 -3.02
N MET A 234 -11.29 13.89 -3.21
CA MET A 234 -12.08 12.68 -3.42
C MET A 234 -12.72 12.13 -2.15
N ASN A 235 -12.62 12.85 -1.03
CA ASN A 235 -13.17 12.47 0.27
C ASN A 235 -12.51 11.23 0.89
N TYR A 236 -11.19 11.08 0.72
CA TYR A 236 -10.37 10.09 1.42
C TYR A 236 -9.59 10.72 2.55
N LEU A 237 -9.21 9.91 3.53
CA LEU A 237 -8.37 10.28 4.66
C LEU A 237 -7.16 9.36 4.73
N ILE A 238 -5.97 9.92 4.87
CA ILE A 238 -4.76 9.15 5.15
C ILE A 238 -4.81 8.63 6.58
N ILE A 239 -4.56 7.34 6.77
CA ILE A 239 -4.58 6.68 8.08
C ILE A 239 -3.25 6.07 8.49
N ASP A 240 -2.37 5.84 7.53
CA ASP A 240 -1.04 5.29 7.78
C ASP A 240 -0.08 5.73 6.68
N TRP A 241 1.17 5.89 7.03
CA TRP A 241 2.29 6.06 6.12
C TRP A 241 3.50 5.29 6.63
N LYS A 242 4.18 4.60 5.74
CA LYS A 242 5.32 3.75 6.06
C LYS A 242 6.45 4.00 5.09
N GLY A 243 7.64 3.55 5.47
CA GLY A 243 8.76 3.57 4.57
C GLY A 243 9.65 4.81 4.67
N ILE A 244 9.17 5.91 5.28
CA ILE A 244 10.02 7.10 5.48
C ILE A 244 11.29 6.68 6.22
N GLY A 245 12.44 6.87 5.57
CA GLY A 245 13.74 6.52 6.14
C GLY A 245 14.08 5.02 6.14
N LYS A 246 13.32 4.18 5.44
CA LYS A 246 13.66 2.74 5.28
C LYS A 246 14.90 2.52 4.41
N HIS A 247 15.13 3.40 3.45
CA HIS A 247 16.27 3.32 2.56
C HIS A 247 17.48 4.04 3.14
N LYS A 248 18.66 3.71 2.64
CA LYS A 248 19.93 4.38 3.01
C LYS A 248 20.00 5.82 2.49
N SER A 249 18.95 6.31 1.82
CA SER A 249 18.92 7.65 1.26
C SER A 249 19.17 8.71 2.33
N ARG A 250 19.91 9.75 1.96
CA ARG A 250 20.22 10.91 2.81
C ARG A 250 18.99 11.76 3.11
N ILE A 251 17.97 11.63 2.28
CA ILE A 251 16.67 12.31 2.41
C ILE A 251 15.54 11.31 2.34
N PRO A 252 14.32 11.63 2.81
CA PRO A 252 13.15 10.81 2.57
C PRO A 252 12.89 10.69 1.07
N ALA A 253 13.00 9.47 0.52
CA ALA A 253 12.85 9.23 -0.90
C ALA A 253 11.40 8.91 -1.27
N GLU A 254 10.84 7.92 -0.63
CA GLU A 254 9.50 7.38 -0.90
C GLU A 254 8.80 6.97 0.40
N MET A 255 7.49 6.86 0.35
CA MET A 255 6.68 6.32 1.44
C MET A 255 5.47 5.59 0.88
N GLU A 256 5.04 4.56 1.61
CA GLU A 256 3.76 3.91 1.37
C GLU A 256 2.67 4.60 2.19
N MET A 257 1.59 4.99 1.56
CA MET A 257 0.44 5.64 2.20
C MET A 257 -0.80 4.77 2.09
N ILE A 258 -1.59 4.74 3.17
CA ILE A 258 -2.90 4.08 3.20
C ILE A 258 -3.99 5.12 3.39
N PHE A 259 -4.98 5.08 2.51
CA PHE A 259 -6.15 5.95 2.55
C PHE A 259 -7.43 5.13 2.66
N ILE A 260 -8.41 5.67 3.37
CA ILE A 260 -9.77 5.15 3.49
C ILE A 260 -10.79 6.27 3.27
N PRO A 261 -12.06 5.97 2.99
CA PRO A 261 -13.10 6.97 2.94
C PRO A 261 -13.12 7.82 4.22
N ASN A 262 -13.30 9.12 4.08
CA ASN A 262 -13.26 10.05 5.20
C ASN A 262 -14.47 9.85 6.13
N PHE A 263 -14.33 9.05 7.15
CA PHE A 263 -15.38 8.74 8.13
C PHE A 263 -15.82 9.94 8.98
N ASN A 264 -15.21 11.11 8.80
CA ASN A 264 -15.64 12.35 9.44
C ASN A 264 -16.72 13.09 8.64
N THR A 265 -17.01 12.65 7.41
CA THR A 265 -18.02 13.22 6.53
C THR A 265 -19.21 12.27 6.38
N LYS A 266 -20.41 12.85 6.10
CA LYS A 266 -21.62 12.05 5.84
C LYS A 266 -21.44 11.09 4.64
N GLU A 267 -20.74 11.55 3.61
CA GLU A 267 -20.49 10.73 2.41
C GLU A 267 -19.57 9.54 2.73
N GLY A 268 -18.46 9.78 3.41
CA GLY A 268 -17.54 8.70 3.80
C GLY A 268 -18.17 7.72 4.78
N GLU A 269 -18.95 8.20 5.76
CA GLU A 269 -19.74 7.34 6.66
C GLU A 269 -20.71 6.45 5.87
N LYS A 270 -21.51 7.03 4.96
CA LYS A 270 -22.44 6.30 4.11
C LYS A 270 -21.72 5.21 3.30
N LYS A 271 -20.55 5.54 2.74
CA LYS A 271 -19.75 4.62 1.95
C LYS A 271 -19.23 3.45 2.77
N ILE A 272 -18.69 3.72 3.96
CA ILE A 272 -18.20 2.68 4.87
C ILE A 272 -19.36 1.76 5.28
N LYS A 273 -20.51 2.32 5.68
CA LYS A 273 -21.66 1.54 6.12
C LYS A 273 -22.29 0.69 5.01
N ALA A 274 -22.25 1.16 3.76
CA ALA A 274 -22.80 0.41 2.63
C ALA A 274 -22.02 -0.89 2.31
N ASN A 275 -20.75 -0.98 2.72
CA ASN A 275 -19.88 -2.15 2.49
C ASN A 275 -19.04 -2.43 3.73
N GLN A 276 -19.65 -2.37 4.91
CA GLN A 276 -18.93 -2.42 6.18
C GLN A 276 -18.13 -3.71 6.38
N GLU A 277 -18.66 -4.86 5.92
CA GLU A 277 -17.99 -6.15 6.04
C GLU A 277 -16.68 -6.19 5.24
N LYS A 278 -16.70 -5.68 4.02
CA LYS A 278 -15.52 -5.55 3.17
C LYS A 278 -14.52 -4.54 3.73
N PHE A 279 -15.01 -3.39 4.21
CA PHE A 279 -14.19 -2.36 4.83
C PHE A 279 -13.46 -2.88 6.08
N ILE A 280 -14.19 -3.55 6.98
CA ILE A 280 -13.61 -4.13 8.20
C ILE A 280 -12.60 -5.22 7.84
N SER A 281 -12.93 -6.10 6.89
CA SER A 281 -12.02 -7.14 6.42
C SER A 281 -10.70 -6.55 5.90
N LEU A 282 -10.75 -5.47 5.13
CA LEU A 282 -9.54 -4.77 4.66
C LEU A 282 -8.73 -4.22 5.83
N LEU A 283 -9.33 -3.53 6.79
CA LEU A 283 -8.59 -3.00 7.94
C LEU A 283 -7.97 -4.10 8.80
N LEU A 284 -8.61 -5.26 8.93
CA LEU A 284 -8.04 -6.44 9.61
C LEU A 284 -6.84 -7.00 8.83
N ILE A 285 -6.96 -7.16 7.51
CA ILE A 285 -5.89 -7.65 6.63
C ILE A 285 -4.67 -6.72 6.70
N PHE A 286 -4.91 -5.42 6.69
CA PHE A 286 -3.85 -4.40 6.74
C PHE A 286 -3.36 -4.08 8.16
N GLY A 287 -3.89 -4.76 9.18
CA GLY A 287 -3.47 -4.59 10.58
C GLY A 287 -3.82 -3.24 11.20
N GLN A 288 -4.82 -2.55 10.66
CA GLN A 288 -5.23 -1.21 11.08
C GLN A 288 -6.21 -1.24 12.27
N LEU A 289 -5.87 -1.99 13.32
CA LEU A 289 -6.79 -2.30 14.43
C LEU A 289 -7.19 -1.07 15.25
N ASN A 290 -6.26 -0.14 15.49
CA ASN A 290 -6.54 1.04 16.30
C ASN A 290 -7.53 1.99 15.62
N ILE A 291 -7.36 2.19 14.29
CA ILE A 291 -8.28 3.02 13.52
C ILE A 291 -9.61 2.31 13.33
N LEU A 292 -9.61 1.00 13.13
CA LEU A 292 -10.83 0.19 13.07
C LEU A 292 -11.67 0.36 14.34
N LYS A 293 -11.07 0.21 15.52
CA LYS A 293 -11.75 0.42 16.81
C LYS A 293 -12.38 1.82 16.91
N LEU A 294 -11.61 2.84 16.52
CA LEU A 294 -12.11 4.22 16.52
C LEU A 294 -13.33 4.39 15.61
N ILE A 295 -13.27 3.86 14.38
CA ILE A 295 -14.33 3.98 13.38
C ILE A 295 -15.58 3.22 13.83
N MET A 296 -15.45 1.99 14.30
CA MET A 296 -16.56 1.19 14.81
C MET A 296 -17.31 1.93 15.93
N LYS A 297 -16.57 2.45 16.91
CA LYS A 297 -17.15 3.25 18.00
C LYS A 297 -17.88 4.49 17.48
N ARG A 298 -17.25 5.25 16.58
CA ARG A 298 -17.79 6.52 16.06
C ARG A 298 -19.00 6.35 15.17
N LEU A 299 -18.98 5.35 14.30
CA LEU A 299 -20.07 5.06 13.35
C LEU A 299 -21.14 4.13 13.92
N LYS A 300 -20.98 3.70 15.19
CA LYS A 300 -21.89 2.73 15.87
C LYS A 300 -22.05 1.45 15.05
N ILE A 301 -20.95 0.94 14.50
CA ILE A 301 -20.93 -0.32 13.76
C ILE A 301 -20.77 -1.45 14.79
N HIS A 302 -21.73 -2.39 14.80
CA HIS A 302 -21.68 -3.59 15.63
C HIS A 302 -21.49 -4.81 14.72
N LEU A 303 -20.58 -5.67 15.10
CA LEU A 303 -20.31 -6.93 14.39
C LEU A 303 -21.07 -8.06 15.08
N ASN A 304 -22.27 -8.38 14.60
CA ASN A 304 -23.06 -9.48 15.14
C ASN A 304 -22.26 -10.79 15.13
N GLY A 305 -22.14 -11.43 16.30
CA GLY A 305 -21.40 -12.68 16.47
C GLY A 305 -19.87 -12.52 16.61
N LEU A 306 -19.37 -11.29 16.74
CA LEU A 306 -17.96 -11.00 16.99
C LEU A 306 -17.69 -10.31 18.32
N ASP A 307 -18.64 -10.38 19.27
CA ASP A 307 -18.53 -9.80 20.61
C ASP A 307 -17.23 -10.23 21.33
N LYS A 308 -16.85 -11.50 21.17
CA LYS A 308 -15.57 -12.01 21.70
C LYS A 308 -14.35 -11.38 21.04
N PHE A 309 -14.47 -10.89 19.79
CA PHE A 309 -13.39 -10.20 19.10
C PHE A 309 -13.19 -8.80 19.69
N GLU A 310 -14.27 -8.08 19.95
CA GLU A 310 -14.21 -6.76 20.58
C GLU A 310 -13.52 -6.86 21.95
N ASP A 311 -13.87 -7.86 22.75
CA ASP A 311 -13.27 -8.08 24.07
C ASP A 311 -11.78 -8.49 24.01
N LEU A 312 -11.41 -9.37 23.08
CA LEU A 312 -10.05 -9.89 22.97
C LEU A 312 -9.05 -8.91 22.37
N TYR A 313 -9.48 -8.09 21.43
CA TYR A 313 -8.56 -7.26 20.62
C TYR A 313 -8.70 -5.77 20.87
N PHE A 314 -9.82 -5.33 21.45
CA PHE A 314 -10.06 -3.91 21.70
C PHE A 314 -10.08 -3.53 23.19
N ASN A 315 -10.14 -4.46 24.11
CA ASN A 315 -9.98 -4.29 25.56
C ASN A 315 -8.59 -4.74 26.00
#